data_a9b833a018d49c1c7b420b3aed3a499e
#
_entry.id   a9b833a018d49c1c7b420b3aed3a499e
#
_cell.length_a   1.000
_cell.length_b   1.000
_cell.length_c   1.000
_cell.angle_alpha   90.00
_cell.angle_beta   90.00
_cell.angle_gamma   90.00
#
_symmetry.space_group_name_H-M   'P 1'
#
loop_
_entity.id
_entity.type
_entity.pdbx_description
1 polymer ?
#
loop_
_entity_poly.entity_id
_entity_poly.type
_entity_poly.pdbx_seq_one_letter_code
_entity_poly.pdbx_strand_id
1 'polypeptide(L)'
;MKKNYTAKLEGKEWEDILDHAFKHVVKEVNVDGFRKGQVPKDIYIKKFGVAHLYDHAIDDALPVMLDKLLEDKEVLRPACTPQVNLKSIDDKCIEVEFTIISMPEVKLGKYKNADLKVKKENAKVTKEEVEHEIGHLKEQFAELKSVDSKIKEGNIAVIDFEGFKDGVAFDGGKGENHSLTIGSHTFIPGFEEGLIGLSKGDEKDLELTFPENYHVDELKGQKVVFKVKVNDVKERVIPKLDEDFFKDLGMEGVNSKETLEEEIKKNLELRKERQIEEEYVLACLDKVMENAKYEIDEEIINDEAERIYHEFSERLSMQGMDIENYLKITNSTKEALIEQMKPDAKKRVSYRLVVDAVAEKEGIKVTPAELEKEITKMIERYGITKEELIQNVGSEEAIEYDMRMKKALVIITGINKED
;
A
#
# COMPACT_ATOMS: atom_id res chain seq x y z
N MET A 1 10.40 19.47 20.74
CA MET A 1 11.39 20.57 20.84
C MET A 1 12.31 20.52 19.65
N LYS A 2 12.74 21.70 19.14
CA LYS A 2 13.67 21.80 18.00
C LYS A 2 15.00 22.36 18.50
N LYS A 3 16.13 21.71 18.20
CA LYS A 3 17.45 22.10 18.65
C LYS A 3 18.50 21.77 17.61
N ASN A 4 19.50 22.65 17.48
CA ASN A 4 20.62 22.48 16.54
C ASN A 4 21.85 21.91 17.29
N TYR A 5 22.48 20.94 16.64
CA TYR A 5 23.70 20.31 17.14
C TYR A 5 24.72 20.31 15.99
N THR A 6 25.95 20.68 16.30
CA THR A 6 27.06 20.64 15.36
C THR A 6 27.85 19.37 15.57
N ALA A 7 28.04 18.60 14.52
CA ALA A 7 28.91 17.43 14.51
C ALA A 7 30.09 17.67 13.54
N LYS A 8 31.24 17.11 13.87
CA LYS A 8 32.45 17.21 13.06
C LYS A 8 33.05 15.83 12.90
N LEU A 9 33.47 15.51 11.70
CA LEU A 9 34.23 14.30 11.41
C LEU A 9 35.57 14.71 10.80
N GLU A 10 36.68 14.21 11.38
CA GLU A 10 38.01 14.62 10.99
C GLU A 10 39.05 13.50 11.08
N GLY A 11 40.22 13.71 10.49
CA GLY A 11 41.35 12.79 10.52
C GLY A 11 41.04 11.46 9.81
N LYS A 12 41.47 10.35 10.39
CA LYS A 12 41.41 9.03 9.75
C LYS A 12 39.99 8.61 9.39
N GLU A 13 39.00 8.92 10.20
CA GLU A 13 37.60 8.51 9.95
C GLU A 13 37.06 9.23 8.70
N TRP A 14 37.35 10.50 8.54
CA TRP A 14 36.96 11.24 7.34
C TRP A 14 37.75 10.76 6.10
N GLU A 15 39.04 10.47 6.23
CA GLU A 15 39.84 9.89 5.16
C GLU A 15 39.29 8.53 4.70
N ASP A 16 38.91 7.66 5.64
CA ASP A 16 38.33 6.34 5.34
C ASP A 16 36.98 6.49 4.56
N ILE A 17 36.13 7.46 4.91
CA ILE A 17 34.89 7.76 4.19
C ILE A 17 35.19 8.31 2.78
N LEU A 18 36.14 9.22 2.65
CA LEU A 18 36.56 9.74 1.33
C LEU A 18 37.10 8.63 0.43
N ASP A 19 37.84 7.68 1.01
CA ASP A 19 38.36 6.53 0.28
C ASP A 19 37.27 5.51 -0.08
N HIS A 20 36.24 5.36 0.78
CA HIS A 20 35.09 4.54 0.50
C HIS A 20 34.25 5.14 -0.63
N ALA A 21 33.88 6.39 -0.54
CA ALA A 21 33.17 7.14 -1.59
C ALA A 21 33.92 7.07 -2.92
N PHE A 22 35.26 7.26 -2.90
CA PHE A 22 36.07 7.15 -4.12
C PHE A 22 35.99 5.76 -4.75
N LYS A 23 36.04 4.67 -3.96
CA LYS A 23 35.92 3.30 -4.48
C LYS A 23 34.56 3.03 -5.15
N HIS A 24 33.53 3.76 -4.75
CA HIS A 24 32.21 3.68 -5.40
C HIS A 24 32.17 4.48 -6.69
N VAL A 25 32.46 5.78 -6.64
CA VAL A 25 32.35 6.67 -7.80
C VAL A 25 33.30 6.29 -8.95
N VAL A 26 34.49 5.76 -8.64
CA VAL A 26 35.46 5.34 -9.69
C VAL A 26 34.91 4.18 -10.55
N LYS A 27 33.98 3.37 -10.03
CA LYS A 27 33.35 2.29 -10.77
C LYS A 27 32.29 2.78 -11.74
N GLU A 28 31.79 3.99 -11.58
CA GLU A 28 30.70 4.55 -12.37
C GLU A 28 31.19 5.42 -13.52
N VAL A 29 32.42 5.95 -13.43
CA VAL A 29 32.96 6.87 -14.39
C VAL A 29 33.88 6.22 -15.43
N ASN A 30 33.93 6.81 -16.63
CA ASN A 30 34.84 6.46 -17.67
C ASN A 30 35.88 7.58 -17.88
N VAL A 31 37.15 7.21 -17.87
CA VAL A 31 38.28 8.12 -18.12
C VAL A 31 39.16 7.53 -19.21
N ASP A 32 39.39 8.30 -20.26
CA ASP A 32 40.23 7.87 -21.39
C ASP A 32 41.63 7.47 -20.92
N GLY A 33 42.11 6.33 -21.37
CA GLY A 33 43.40 5.78 -20.98
C GLY A 33 43.39 4.92 -19.71
N PHE A 34 42.23 4.76 -19.03
CA PHE A 34 42.09 3.93 -17.85
C PHE A 34 40.95 2.94 -18.00
N ARG A 35 41.14 1.74 -17.44
CA ARG A 35 40.05 0.74 -17.33
C ARG A 35 39.04 1.22 -16.27
N LYS A 36 37.75 1.01 -16.50
CA LYS A 36 36.66 1.33 -15.58
C LYS A 36 36.97 0.77 -14.18
N GLY A 37 36.90 1.61 -13.16
CA GLY A 37 37.22 1.26 -11.79
C GLY A 37 38.71 1.26 -11.41
N GLN A 38 39.60 1.63 -12.31
CA GLN A 38 41.05 1.62 -12.09
C GLN A 38 41.68 3.01 -12.28
N VAL A 39 40.88 4.07 -12.18
CA VAL A 39 41.38 5.46 -12.31
C VAL A 39 42.01 5.88 -10.98
N PRO A 40 43.26 6.40 -10.95
CA PRO A 40 43.86 6.94 -9.73
C PRO A 40 43.05 8.15 -9.19
N LYS A 41 42.99 8.33 -7.87
CA LYS A 41 42.24 9.39 -7.19
C LYS A 41 42.61 10.79 -7.71
N ASP A 42 43.92 11.03 -7.90
CA ASP A 42 44.41 12.34 -8.42
C ASP A 42 43.92 12.65 -9.84
N ILE A 43 43.84 11.62 -10.70
CA ILE A 43 43.37 11.76 -12.07
C ILE A 43 41.84 11.97 -12.06
N TYR A 44 41.12 11.25 -11.19
CA TYR A 44 39.70 11.43 -10.98
C TYR A 44 39.38 12.88 -10.55
N ILE A 45 40.03 13.36 -9.48
CA ILE A 45 39.83 14.71 -8.95
C ILE A 45 40.16 15.78 -10.01
N LYS A 46 41.22 15.55 -10.82
CA LYS A 46 41.61 16.48 -11.90
C LYS A 46 40.53 16.57 -12.99
N LYS A 47 39.81 15.49 -13.27
CA LYS A 47 38.83 15.43 -14.37
C LYS A 47 37.42 15.84 -13.91
N PHE A 48 36.99 15.43 -12.72
CA PHE A 48 35.62 15.63 -12.25
C PHE A 48 35.47 16.69 -11.14
N GLY A 49 36.60 17.10 -10.57
CA GLY A 49 36.65 18.00 -9.42
C GLY A 49 36.51 17.24 -8.08
N VAL A 50 36.97 17.87 -7.01
CA VAL A 50 36.86 17.30 -5.67
C VAL A 50 35.41 17.35 -5.15
N ALA A 51 34.63 18.33 -5.61
CA ALA A 51 33.22 18.46 -5.19
C ALA A 51 32.41 17.21 -5.51
N HIS A 52 32.60 16.61 -6.68
CA HIS A 52 31.90 15.37 -7.05
C HIS A 52 32.21 14.19 -6.12
N LEU A 53 33.43 14.14 -5.53
CA LEU A 53 33.76 13.13 -4.51
C LEU A 53 33.10 13.45 -3.17
N TYR A 54 33.03 14.76 -2.84
CA TYR A 54 32.41 15.18 -1.58
C TYR A 54 30.89 14.91 -1.54
N ASP A 55 30.19 15.08 -2.66
CA ASP A 55 28.76 14.79 -2.74
C ASP A 55 28.46 13.36 -2.26
N HIS A 56 29.20 12.37 -2.76
CA HIS A 56 29.04 10.99 -2.34
C HIS A 56 29.56 10.73 -0.92
N ALA A 57 30.63 11.41 -0.50
CA ALA A 57 31.18 11.25 0.83
C ALA A 57 30.27 11.83 1.92
N ILE A 58 29.48 12.85 1.61
CA ILE A 58 28.46 13.41 2.52
C ILE A 58 27.42 12.35 2.87
N ASP A 59 26.90 11.63 1.88
CA ASP A 59 25.88 10.60 2.07
C ASP A 59 26.36 9.48 3.01
N ASP A 60 27.65 9.08 2.88
CA ASP A 60 28.26 8.09 3.76
C ASP A 60 28.58 8.66 5.15
N ALA A 61 28.90 9.95 5.27
CA ALA A 61 29.30 10.59 6.51
C ALA A 61 28.13 10.91 7.44
N LEU A 62 26.98 11.34 6.88
CA LEU A 62 25.85 11.83 7.65
C LEU A 62 25.30 10.80 8.66
N PRO A 63 25.08 9.51 8.29
CA PRO A 63 24.64 8.50 9.25
C PRO A 63 25.65 8.31 10.39
N VAL A 64 26.94 8.20 10.06
CA VAL A 64 28.01 8.02 11.06
C VAL A 64 28.09 9.20 12.03
N MET A 65 27.95 10.43 11.51
CA MET A 65 27.96 11.63 12.35
C MET A 65 26.74 11.72 13.25
N LEU A 66 25.57 11.35 12.73
CA LEU A 66 24.32 11.32 13.50
C LEU A 66 24.38 10.27 14.60
N ASP A 67 24.83 9.05 14.30
CA ASP A 67 24.95 7.97 15.28
C ASP A 67 25.86 8.38 16.45
N LYS A 68 27.04 8.92 16.14
CA LYS A 68 27.95 9.46 17.17
C LYS A 68 27.32 10.57 18.01
N LEU A 69 26.58 11.46 17.36
CA LEU A 69 25.87 12.54 18.07
C LEU A 69 24.83 11.97 19.03
N LEU A 70 24.13 10.91 18.63
CA LEU A 70 23.08 10.27 19.42
C LEU A 70 23.61 9.33 20.53
N GLU A 71 24.90 9.05 20.59
CA GLU A 71 25.54 8.38 21.74
C GLU A 71 25.46 9.24 23.01
N ASP A 72 25.47 10.57 22.86
CA ASP A 72 25.27 11.49 23.95
C ASP A 72 23.79 11.52 24.39
N LYS A 73 23.53 11.14 25.63
CA LYS A 73 22.19 11.10 26.22
C LYS A 73 21.54 12.47 26.40
N GLU A 74 22.32 13.56 26.35
CA GLU A 74 21.81 14.92 26.43
C GLU A 74 21.27 15.43 25.09
N VAL A 75 21.59 14.73 23.99
CA VAL A 75 21.08 15.05 22.66
C VAL A 75 19.64 14.54 22.53
N LEU A 76 18.79 15.40 21.97
CA LEU A 76 17.39 15.06 21.70
C LEU A 76 17.30 13.86 20.74
N ARG A 77 16.41 12.92 21.03
CA ARG A 77 16.12 11.83 20.10
C ARG A 77 15.24 12.36 18.95
N PRO A 78 15.65 12.11 17.68
CA PRO A 78 14.90 12.61 16.52
C PRO A 78 13.53 11.93 16.41
N ALA A 79 12.50 12.74 16.17
CA ALA A 79 11.14 12.30 15.89
C ALA A 79 10.85 12.14 14.39
N CYS A 80 11.66 12.79 13.58
CA CYS A 80 11.65 12.73 12.12
C CYS A 80 13.09 12.83 11.61
N THR A 81 13.29 12.68 10.33
CA THR A 81 14.60 12.83 9.69
C THR A 81 15.20 14.21 10.01
N PRO A 82 16.39 14.28 10.65
CA PRO A 82 17.01 15.56 10.98
C PRO A 82 17.31 16.38 9.73
N GLN A 83 17.03 17.68 9.80
CA GLN A 83 17.48 18.59 8.74
C GLN A 83 18.98 18.79 8.86
N VAL A 84 19.66 18.81 7.73
CA VAL A 84 21.13 18.88 7.64
C VAL A 84 21.56 20.16 6.96
N ASN A 85 22.47 20.89 7.60
CA ASN A 85 23.10 22.08 7.04
C ASN A 85 24.63 21.91 7.04
N LEU A 86 25.22 21.79 5.85
CA LEU A 86 26.65 21.67 5.69
C LEU A 86 27.31 23.01 6.05
N LYS A 87 28.15 23.03 7.08
CA LYS A 87 28.93 24.21 7.50
C LYS A 87 30.23 24.35 6.72
N SER A 88 30.97 23.28 6.65
CA SER A 88 32.24 23.24 5.92
C SER A 88 32.61 21.81 5.51
N ILE A 89 33.31 21.69 4.40
CA ILE A 89 33.88 20.43 3.94
C ILE A 89 35.21 20.72 3.21
N ASP A 90 36.23 19.94 3.58
CA ASP A 90 37.53 19.95 2.92
C ASP A 90 38.17 18.54 2.96
N ASP A 91 39.44 18.43 2.57
CA ASP A 91 40.18 17.19 2.57
C ASP A 91 40.53 16.63 3.96
N LYS A 92 40.33 17.44 5.01
CA LYS A 92 40.69 17.10 6.40
C LYS A 92 39.50 16.89 7.30
N CYS A 93 38.37 17.53 7.02
CA CYS A 93 37.19 17.42 7.86
C CYS A 93 35.91 17.79 7.12
N ILE A 94 34.81 17.30 7.66
CA ILE A 94 33.45 17.74 7.38
C ILE A 94 32.80 18.22 8.69
N GLU A 95 32.11 19.37 8.63
CA GLU A 95 31.34 19.91 9.74
C GLU A 95 29.90 20.16 9.30
N VAL A 96 28.98 19.58 10.04
CA VAL A 96 27.54 19.58 9.74
C VAL A 96 26.76 20.04 10.96
N GLU A 97 25.73 20.84 10.73
CA GLU A 97 24.73 21.17 11.73
C GLU A 97 23.47 20.35 11.50
N PHE A 98 23.12 19.51 12.47
CA PHE A 98 21.86 18.75 12.51
C PHE A 98 20.82 19.55 13.29
N THR A 99 19.68 19.80 12.65
CA THR A 99 18.50 20.31 13.34
C THR A 99 17.63 19.13 13.73
N ILE A 100 17.61 18.80 15.01
CA ILE A 100 16.86 17.67 15.57
C ILE A 100 15.55 18.18 16.16
N ILE A 101 14.45 17.58 15.74
CA ILE A 101 13.11 17.79 16.29
C ILE A 101 12.75 16.53 17.08
N SER A 102 12.51 16.69 18.39
CA SER A 102 12.07 15.57 19.24
C SER A 102 10.55 15.48 19.29
N MET A 103 10.05 14.31 19.67
CA MET A 103 8.63 14.14 19.96
C MET A 103 8.16 15.18 20.99
N PRO A 104 6.96 15.74 20.81
CA PRO A 104 6.39 16.69 21.74
C PRO A 104 5.99 16.00 23.06
N GLU A 105 6.02 16.77 24.14
CA GLU A 105 5.48 16.34 25.42
C GLU A 105 3.94 16.27 25.36
N VAL A 106 3.39 15.13 25.80
CA VAL A 106 1.94 14.89 25.80
C VAL A 106 1.39 15.01 27.22
N LYS A 107 0.45 15.91 27.41
CA LYS A 107 -0.31 16.00 28.67
C LYS A 107 -1.59 15.17 28.54
N LEU A 108 -1.54 13.94 29.05
CA LEU A 108 -2.66 13.02 29.01
C LEU A 108 -3.80 13.47 29.92
N GLY A 109 -5.03 13.43 29.38
CA GLY A 109 -6.27 13.50 30.14
C GLY A 109 -6.74 12.10 30.57
N LYS A 110 -8.00 11.76 30.29
CA LYS A 110 -8.57 10.42 30.49
C LYS A 110 -8.11 9.50 29.35
N TYR A 111 -7.55 8.36 29.69
CA TYR A 111 -7.02 7.39 28.72
C TYR A 111 -7.31 5.93 29.08
N LYS A 112 -7.72 5.62 30.32
CA LYS A 112 -8.06 4.25 30.69
C LYS A 112 -9.42 3.86 30.12
N ASN A 113 -9.55 2.67 29.62
CA ASN A 113 -10.77 2.16 28.98
C ASN A 113 -12.06 2.52 29.74
N ALA A 114 -12.11 2.26 31.05
CA ALA A 114 -13.27 2.55 31.88
C ALA A 114 -13.72 4.02 31.87
N ASP A 115 -12.78 4.96 31.61
CA ASP A 115 -13.05 6.40 31.61
C ASP A 115 -13.47 6.93 30.24
N LEU A 116 -13.14 6.21 29.14
CA LEU A 116 -13.40 6.64 27.76
C LEU A 116 -14.86 6.48 27.37
N LYS A 117 -15.56 5.50 27.95
CA LYS A 117 -16.98 5.19 27.69
C LYS A 117 -17.30 4.90 26.23
N VAL A 118 -16.34 4.38 25.48
CA VAL A 118 -16.55 3.88 24.11
C VAL A 118 -17.26 2.54 24.19
N LYS A 119 -18.28 2.35 23.36
CA LYS A 119 -19.02 1.06 23.30
C LYS A 119 -18.49 0.23 22.15
N LYS A 120 -18.14 -1.02 22.46
CA LYS A 120 -17.84 -2.02 21.41
C LYS A 120 -19.16 -2.60 20.91
N GLU A 121 -19.37 -2.59 19.61
CA GLU A 121 -20.51 -3.25 18.98
C GLU A 121 -20.32 -4.78 18.98
N ASN A 122 -21.41 -5.51 18.79
CA ASN A 122 -21.36 -6.97 18.68
C ASN A 122 -21.50 -7.35 17.20
N ALA A 123 -20.65 -8.24 16.74
CA ALA A 123 -20.79 -8.84 15.42
C ALA A 123 -22.10 -9.64 15.34
N LYS A 124 -22.95 -9.29 14.38
CA LYS A 124 -24.16 -10.06 14.06
C LYS A 124 -24.13 -10.34 12.57
N VAL A 125 -24.24 -11.60 12.23
CA VAL A 125 -24.36 -12.05 10.84
C VAL A 125 -25.82 -12.48 10.62
N THR A 126 -26.44 -11.90 9.62
CA THR A 126 -27.81 -12.23 9.24
C THR A 126 -27.84 -13.40 8.26
N LYS A 127 -29.01 -14.02 8.11
CA LYS A 127 -29.17 -15.10 7.12
C LYS A 127 -29.03 -14.57 5.69
N GLU A 128 -29.50 -13.36 5.45
CA GLU A 128 -29.42 -12.68 4.14
C GLU A 128 -27.95 -12.47 3.72
N GLU A 129 -27.06 -12.13 4.66
CA GLU A 129 -25.64 -11.98 4.38
C GLU A 129 -24.98 -13.31 4.03
N VAL A 130 -25.35 -14.39 4.72
CA VAL A 130 -24.86 -15.74 4.41
C VAL A 130 -25.35 -16.18 3.02
N GLU A 131 -26.64 -15.99 2.72
CA GLU A 131 -27.21 -16.33 1.42
C GLU A 131 -26.57 -15.51 0.27
N HIS A 132 -26.30 -14.24 0.52
CA HIS A 132 -25.61 -13.36 -0.44
C HIS A 132 -24.18 -13.84 -0.74
N GLU A 133 -23.42 -14.20 0.29
CA GLU A 133 -22.05 -14.72 0.12
C GLU A 133 -22.04 -16.08 -0.62
N ILE A 134 -23.01 -16.96 -0.32
CA ILE A 134 -23.22 -18.21 -1.06
C ILE A 134 -23.57 -17.92 -2.52
N GLY A 135 -24.40 -16.89 -2.78
CA GLY A 135 -24.72 -16.43 -4.12
C GLY A 135 -23.46 -16.04 -4.91
N HIS A 136 -22.61 -15.20 -4.33
CA HIS A 136 -21.33 -14.81 -4.94
C HIS A 136 -20.40 -15.99 -5.18
N LEU A 137 -20.30 -16.91 -4.20
CA LEU A 137 -19.49 -18.09 -4.35
C LEU A 137 -19.99 -18.96 -5.52
N LYS A 138 -21.30 -19.18 -5.65
CA LYS A 138 -21.87 -19.89 -6.80
C LYS A 138 -21.62 -19.19 -8.14
N GLU A 139 -21.63 -17.85 -8.17
CA GLU A 139 -21.32 -17.09 -9.36
C GLU A 139 -19.86 -17.27 -9.81
N GLN A 140 -18.91 -17.43 -8.88
CA GLN A 140 -17.51 -17.72 -9.20
C GLN A 140 -17.33 -19.09 -9.85
N PHE A 141 -18.18 -20.06 -9.49
CA PHE A 141 -18.18 -21.41 -10.07
C PHE A 141 -19.17 -21.56 -11.23
N ALA A 142 -19.74 -20.47 -11.75
CA ALA A 142 -20.66 -20.52 -12.86
C ALA A 142 -19.94 -20.94 -14.15
N GLU A 143 -20.44 -21.97 -14.81
CA GLU A 143 -19.94 -22.46 -16.10
C GLU A 143 -20.59 -21.69 -17.25
N LEU A 144 -19.83 -21.47 -18.31
CA LEU A 144 -20.35 -20.93 -19.57
C LEU A 144 -20.70 -22.07 -20.50
N LYS A 145 -22.00 -22.31 -20.69
CA LYS A 145 -22.50 -23.35 -21.60
C LYS A 145 -23.09 -22.72 -22.87
N SER A 146 -22.66 -23.24 -24.04
CA SER A 146 -23.27 -22.88 -25.31
C SER A 146 -24.72 -23.34 -25.34
N VAL A 147 -25.60 -22.48 -25.80
CA VAL A 147 -27.05 -22.73 -25.89
C VAL A 147 -27.56 -22.33 -27.27
N ASP A 148 -28.51 -23.11 -27.78
CA ASP A 148 -29.17 -22.84 -29.07
C ASP A 148 -30.37 -21.89 -28.90
N SER A 149 -30.39 -21.09 -27.83
CA SER A 149 -31.46 -20.11 -27.55
C SER A 149 -31.12 -18.74 -28.13
N LYS A 150 -32.15 -17.91 -28.28
CA LYS A 150 -31.96 -16.48 -28.63
C LYS A 150 -31.23 -15.75 -27.51
N ILE A 151 -30.41 -14.79 -27.91
CA ILE A 151 -29.70 -13.90 -26.99
C ILE A 151 -30.70 -13.14 -26.10
N LYS A 152 -30.45 -13.18 -24.80
CA LYS A 152 -31.18 -12.46 -23.75
C LYS A 152 -30.20 -11.67 -22.90
N GLU A 153 -30.71 -10.74 -22.11
CA GLU A 153 -29.94 -10.05 -21.08
C GLU A 153 -29.28 -11.05 -20.13
N GLY A 154 -28.00 -10.84 -19.80
CA GLY A 154 -27.16 -11.73 -19.01
C GLY A 154 -26.47 -12.84 -19.78
N ASN A 155 -26.82 -13.11 -21.04
CA ASN A 155 -26.10 -14.06 -21.89
C ASN A 155 -24.76 -13.50 -22.35
N ILE A 156 -23.84 -14.37 -22.71
CA ILE A 156 -22.58 -14.01 -23.38
C ILE A 156 -22.71 -14.36 -24.86
N ALA A 157 -22.72 -13.33 -25.70
CA ALA A 157 -22.69 -13.46 -27.14
C ALA A 157 -21.23 -13.50 -27.61
N VAL A 158 -20.84 -14.55 -28.32
CA VAL A 158 -19.54 -14.62 -29.02
C VAL A 158 -19.79 -14.10 -30.43
N ILE A 159 -19.23 -12.94 -30.74
CA ILE A 159 -19.54 -12.20 -31.97
C ILE A 159 -18.30 -11.86 -32.78
N ASP A 160 -18.47 -11.77 -34.08
CA ASP A 160 -17.57 -11.03 -34.96
C ASP A 160 -18.29 -9.70 -35.28
N PHE A 161 -17.56 -8.60 -35.26
CA PHE A 161 -18.10 -7.31 -35.62
C PHE A 161 -17.11 -6.46 -36.39
N GLU A 162 -17.63 -5.62 -37.28
CA GLU A 162 -16.84 -4.64 -38.02
C GLU A 162 -17.64 -3.36 -38.19
N GLY A 163 -17.06 -2.24 -37.72
CA GLY A 163 -17.69 -0.93 -37.75
C GLY A 163 -17.32 -0.11 -38.98
N PHE A 164 -18.32 0.54 -39.60
CA PHE A 164 -18.17 1.35 -40.79
C PHE A 164 -18.73 2.77 -40.53
N LYS A 165 -17.97 3.80 -40.91
CA LYS A 165 -18.40 5.19 -40.96
C LYS A 165 -18.43 5.62 -42.42
N ASP A 166 -19.58 6.07 -42.91
CA ASP A 166 -19.77 6.46 -44.29
C ASP A 166 -19.36 5.38 -45.33
N GLY A 167 -19.52 4.10 -44.93
CA GLY A 167 -19.16 2.95 -45.75
C GLY A 167 -17.69 2.55 -45.73
N VAL A 168 -16.87 3.23 -44.93
CA VAL A 168 -15.44 2.92 -44.75
C VAL A 168 -15.22 2.33 -43.37
N ALA A 169 -14.51 1.19 -43.27
CA ALA A 169 -14.15 0.60 -41.99
C ALA A 169 -13.18 1.52 -41.24
N PHE A 170 -13.36 1.64 -39.89
CA PHE A 170 -12.52 2.48 -39.05
C PHE A 170 -11.67 1.65 -38.08
N ASP A 171 -10.51 2.16 -37.73
CA ASP A 171 -9.57 1.50 -36.82
C ASP A 171 -10.18 1.34 -35.43
N GLY A 172 -9.97 0.14 -34.84
CA GLY A 172 -10.55 -0.23 -33.54
C GLY A 172 -12.01 -0.66 -33.58
N GLY A 173 -12.66 -0.61 -34.76
CA GLY A 173 -14.05 -1.04 -34.97
C GLY A 173 -14.25 -2.51 -35.28
N LYS A 174 -13.17 -3.34 -35.31
CA LYS A 174 -13.24 -4.75 -35.69
C LYS A 174 -12.83 -5.67 -34.53
N GLY A 175 -13.60 -6.75 -34.35
CA GLY A 175 -13.29 -7.85 -33.44
C GLY A 175 -13.78 -9.19 -33.98
N GLU A 176 -13.02 -10.24 -33.74
CA GLU A 176 -13.38 -11.62 -34.12
C GLU A 176 -13.46 -12.49 -32.85
N ASN A 177 -14.50 -13.34 -32.77
CA ASN A 177 -14.80 -14.19 -31.61
C ASN A 177 -14.79 -13.44 -30.26
N HIS A 178 -15.26 -12.21 -30.28
CA HIS A 178 -15.33 -11.38 -29.08
C HIS A 178 -16.46 -11.85 -28.17
N SER A 179 -16.17 -12.09 -26.90
CA SER A 179 -17.17 -12.48 -25.89
C SER A 179 -17.75 -11.24 -25.22
N LEU A 180 -19.01 -10.95 -25.51
CA LEU A 180 -19.73 -9.79 -25.00
C LEU A 180 -20.86 -10.22 -24.06
N THR A 181 -20.82 -9.79 -22.81
CA THR A 181 -21.92 -9.99 -21.86
C THR A 181 -23.03 -8.96 -22.15
N ILE A 182 -24.20 -9.41 -22.47
CA ILE A 182 -25.36 -8.56 -22.77
C ILE A 182 -25.89 -7.94 -21.46
N GLY A 183 -25.97 -6.62 -21.42
CA GLY A 183 -26.30 -5.84 -20.21
C GLY A 183 -25.09 -5.35 -19.43
N SER A 184 -23.86 -5.59 -19.92
CA SER A 184 -22.63 -5.10 -19.29
C SER A 184 -22.36 -3.61 -19.54
N HIS A 185 -23.00 -3.05 -20.56
CA HIS A 185 -22.78 -1.66 -21.03
C HIS A 185 -21.32 -1.32 -21.36
N THR A 186 -20.56 -2.33 -21.80
CA THR A 186 -19.15 -2.15 -22.20
C THR A 186 -19.02 -1.63 -23.62
N PHE A 187 -20.06 -1.79 -24.44
CA PHE A 187 -20.14 -1.25 -25.79
C PHE A 187 -20.95 0.04 -25.85
N ILE A 188 -20.93 0.71 -26.99
CA ILE A 188 -21.71 1.95 -27.19
C ILE A 188 -23.23 1.67 -27.06
N PRO A 189 -24.00 2.64 -26.55
CA PRO A 189 -25.44 2.47 -26.35
C PRO A 189 -26.16 1.99 -27.61
N GLY A 190 -27.03 0.99 -27.44
CA GLY A 190 -27.79 0.38 -28.53
C GLY A 190 -27.11 -0.85 -29.15
N PHE A 191 -25.82 -1.09 -28.92
CA PHE A 191 -25.10 -2.24 -29.49
C PHE A 191 -25.60 -3.55 -28.87
N GLU A 192 -25.56 -3.64 -27.53
CA GLU A 192 -25.98 -4.84 -26.81
C GLU A 192 -27.47 -5.12 -26.96
N GLU A 193 -28.29 -4.08 -26.88
CA GLU A 193 -29.76 -4.16 -27.12
C GLU A 193 -30.08 -4.63 -28.52
N GLY A 194 -29.27 -4.20 -29.51
CA GLY A 194 -29.41 -4.62 -30.90
C GLY A 194 -29.15 -6.09 -31.16
N LEU A 195 -28.43 -6.77 -30.26
CA LEU A 195 -28.15 -8.21 -30.34
C LEU A 195 -29.23 -9.08 -29.68
N ILE A 196 -30.04 -8.52 -28.78
CA ILE A 196 -31.12 -9.26 -28.13
C ILE A 196 -32.10 -9.83 -29.17
N GLY A 197 -32.39 -11.12 -29.05
CA GLY A 197 -33.30 -11.86 -29.91
C GLY A 197 -32.61 -12.54 -31.10
N LEU A 198 -31.33 -12.28 -31.39
CA LEU A 198 -30.53 -13.00 -32.38
C LEU A 198 -30.15 -14.41 -31.86
N SER A 199 -29.87 -15.30 -32.77
CA SER A 199 -29.42 -16.68 -32.51
C SER A 199 -28.05 -16.90 -33.11
N LYS A 200 -27.41 -17.99 -32.72
CA LYS A 200 -26.16 -18.45 -33.32
C LYS A 200 -26.28 -18.53 -34.84
N GLY A 201 -25.34 -17.93 -35.54
CA GLY A 201 -25.27 -17.89 -37.02
C GLY A 201 -25.98 -16.66 -37.64
N ASP A 202 -26.76 -15.90 -36.87
CA ASP A 202 -27.42 -14.71 -37.36
C ASP A 202 -26.40 -13.59 -37.63
N GLU A 203 -26.67 -12.83 -38.70
CA GLU A 203 -25.95 -11.61 -39.08
C GLU A 203 -26.90 -10.42 -39.07
N LYS A 204 -26.42 -9.28 -38.55
CA LYS A 204 -27.23 -8.06 -38.45
C LYS A 204 -26.39 -6.81 -38.59
N ASP A 205 -26.89 -5.83 -39.29
CA ASP A 205 -26.33 -4.50 -39.33
C ASP A 205 -26.98 -3.65 -38.22
N LEU A 206 -26.17 -3.08 -37.36
CA LEU A 206 -26.59 -2.22 -36.25
C LEU A 206 -26.24 -0.76 -36.59
N GLU A 207 -27.25 0.09 -36.79
CA GLU A 207 -27.08 1.54 -36.98
C GLU A 207 -27.02 2.22 -35.61
N LEU A 208 -25.85 2.76 -35.23
CA LEU A 208 -25.58 3.31 -33.91
C LEU A 208 -24.96 4.70 -34.02
N THR A 209 -25.03 5.45 -32.92
CA THR A 209 -24.38 6.75 -32.82
C THR A 209 -23.43 6.74 -31.62
N PHE A 210 -22.17 7.13 -31.84
CA PHE A 210 -21.21 7.27 -30.74
C PHE A 210 -21.63 8.41 -29.81
N PRO A 211 -21.43 8.26 -28.50
CA PRO A 211 -21.64 9.30 -27.49
C PRO A 211 -20.80 10.56 -27.79
N GLU A 212 -21.30 11.74 -27.43
CA GLU A 212 -20.58 13.02 -27.57
C GLU A 212 -19.29 13.09 -26.73
N ASN A 213 -19.21 12.29 -25.63
CA ASN A 213 -18.06 12.20 -24.72
C ASN A 213 -17.15 11.01 -25.03
N TYR A 214 -17.22 10.43 -26.23
CA TYR A 214 -16.36 9.30 -26.59
C TYR A 214 -14.89 9.71 -26.62
N HIS A 215 -13.99 8.81 -26.26
CA HIS A 215 -12.56 9.11 -26.12
C HIS A 215 -11.82 9.37 -27.45
N VAL A 216 -12.37 8.92 -28.58
CA VAL A 216 -11.82 9.17 -29.93
C VAL A 216 -12.57 10.33 -30.57
N ASP A 217 -11.89 11.47 -30.76
CA ASP A 217 -12.52 12.72 -31.25
C ASP A 217 -13.18 12.58 -32.60
N GLU A 218 -12.63 11.78 -33.50
CA GLU A 218 -13.17 11.57 -34.89
C GLU A 218 -14.47 10.76 -34.92
N LEU A 219 -14.82 10.09 -33.82
CA LEU A 219 -16.00 9.24 -33.68
C LEU A 219 -17.10 9.90 -32.83
N LYS A 220 -16.81 10.97 -32.09
CA LYS A 220 -17.79 11.66 -31.23
C LYS A 220 -19.03 12.07 -31.99
N GLY A 221 -20.21 11.65 -31.53
CA GLY A 221 -21.50 11.98 -32.13
C GLY A 221 -21.72 11.43 -33.56
N GLN A 222 -20.78 10.60 -34.07
CA GLN A 222 -20.88 10.10 -35.45
C GLN A 222 -21.80 8.89 -35.54
N LYS A 223 -22.54 8.84 -36.65
CA LYS A 223 -23.36 7.68 -37.03
C LYS A 223 -22.45 6.62 -37.67
N VAL A 224 -22.60 5.39 -37.24
CA VAL A 224 -21.84 4.24 -37.73
C VAL A 224 -22.75 3.05 -37.93
N VAL A 225 -22.31 2.12 -38.76
CA VAL A 225 -22.99 0.84 -38.96
C VAL A 225 -22.03 -0.27 -38.53
N PHE A 226 -22.42 -1.08 -37.56
CA PHE A 226 -21.69 -2.28 -37.20
C PHE A 226 -22.32 -3.50 -37.85
N LYS A 227 -21.56 -4.19 -38.67
CA LYS A 227 -21.92 -5.53 -39.18
C LYS A 227 -21.52 -6.55 -38.11
N VAL A 228 -22.50 -7.22 -37.57
CA VAL A 228 -22.29 -8.18 -36.50
C VAL A 228 -22.76 -9.56 -36.94
N LYS A 229 -21.93 -10.58 -36.61
CA LYS A 229 -22.25 -11.99 -36.77
C LYS A 229 -22.17 -12.69 -35.43
N VAL A 230 -23.18 -13.45 -35.07
CA VAL A 230 -23.24 -14.23 -33.83
C VAL A 230 -22.62 -15.60 -34.08
N ASN A 231 -21.45 -15.85 -33.51
CA ASN A 231 -20.75 -17.13 -33.65
C ASN A 231 -21.23 -18.16 -32.62
N ASP A 232 -21.56 -17.72 -31.40
CA ASP A 232 -22.09 -18.57 -30.35
C ASP A 232 -22.88 -17.76 -29.32
N VAL A 233 -23.79 -18.42 -28.61
CA VAL A 233 -24.51 -17.85 -27.49
C VAL A 233 -24.23 -18.70 -26.28
N LYS A 234 -23.69 -18.12 -25.21
CA LYS A 234 -23.40 -18.83 -23.98
C LYS A 234 -24.25 -18.30 -22.85
N GLU A 235 -24.72 -19.20 -22.03
CA GLU A 235 -25.42 -18.89 -20.80
C GLU A 235 -24.56 -19.20 -19.60
N ARG A 236 -24.57 -18.31 -18.62
CA ARG A 236 -23.90 -18.56 -17.35
C ARG A 236 -24.79 -19.46 -16.51
N VAL A 237 -24.40 -20.72 -16.38
CA VAL A 237 -25.13 -21.72 -15.57
C VAL A 237 -24.57 -21.70 -14.16
N ILE A 238 -25.33 -21.13 -13.24
CA ILE A 238 -24.99 -21.14 -11.82
C ILE A 238 -25.15 -22.55 -11.27
N PRO A 239 -24.12 -23.16 -10.66
CA PRO A 239 -24.20 -24.52 -10.16
C PRO A 239 -25.19 -24.66 -9.03
N LYS A 240 -25.76 -25.86 -8.90
CA LYS A 240 -26.52 -26.24 -7.72
C LYS A 240 -25.56 -26.61 -6.60
N LEU A 241 -26.01 -26.49 -5.35
CA LEU A 241 -25.24 -26.95 -4.20
C LEU A 241 -25.38 -28.48 -4.08
N ASP A 242 -24.67 -29.20 -4.94
CA ASP A 242 -24.64 -30.65 -5.00
C ASP A 242 -23.23 -31.20 -4.71
N GLU A 243 -23.05 -32.50 -4.73
CA GLU A 243 -21.79 -33.14 -4.39
C GLU A 243 -20.64 -32.70 -5.29
N ASP A 244 -20.91 -32.43 -6.57
CA ASP A 244 -19.88 -32.01 -7.52
C ASP A 244 -19.42 -30.58 -7.20
N PHE A 245 -20.34 -29.66 -6.88
CA PHE A 245 -20.03 -28.32 -6.41
C PHE A 245 -19.14 -28.34 -5.16
N PHE A 246 -19.46 -29.15 -4.14
CA PHE A 246 -18.65 -29.22 -2.92
C PHE A 246 -17.27 -29.84 -3.15
N LYS A 247 -17.13 -30.75 -4.10
CA LYS A 247 -15.82 -31.27 -4.50
C LYS A 247 -14.97 -30.22 -5.21
N ASP A 248 -15.57 -29.45 -6.12
CA ASP A 248 -14.89 -28.37 -6.85
C ASP A 248 -14.52 -27.21 -5.92
N LEU A 249 -15.35 -26.93 -4.91
CA LEU A 249 -15.10 -25.94 -3.87
C LEU A 249 -13.85 -26.26 -3.03
N GLY A 250 -13.55 -27.55 -2.80
CA GLY A 250 -12.35 -28.02 -2.13
C GLY A 250 -12.14 -27.55 -0.70
N MET A 251 -13.19 -27.08 -0.02
CA MET A 251 -13.15 -26.65 1.38
C MET A 251 -13.21 -27.87 2.30
N GLU A 252 -12.23 -27.99 3.20
CA GLU A 252 -12.19 -29.10 4.17
C GLU A 252 -13.41 -29.08 5.10
N GLY A 253 -14.10 -30.22 5.21
CA GLY A 253 -15.28 -30.37 6.08
C GLY A 253 -16.58 -29.82 5.49
N VAL A 254 -16.57 -29.17 4.31
CA VAL A 254 -17.76 -28.63 3.65
C VAL A 254 -18.23 -29.61 2.58
N ASN A 255 -19.35 -30.31 2.86
CA ASN A 255 -19.90 -31.33 1.98
C ASN A 255 -21.43 -31.26 1.82
N SER A 256 -22.06 -30.26 2.42
CA SER A 256 -23.49 -29.98 2.33
C SER A 256 -23.77 -28.48 2.41
N LYS A 257 -25.02 -28.12 2.06
CA LYS A 257 -25.45 -26.73 2.17
C LYS A 257 -25.34 -26.21 3.62
N GLU A 258 -25.70 -27.04 4.58
CA GLU A 258 -25.68 -26.72 6.00
C GLU A 258 -24.25 -26.43 6.48
N THR A 259 -23.28 -27.31 6.13
CA THR A 259 -21.87 -27.11 6.51
C THR A 259 -21.25 -25.90 5.80
N LEU A 260 -21.67 -25.58 4.56
CA LEU A 260 -21.27 -24.37 3.85
C LEU A 260 -21.81 -23.11 4.55
N GLU A 261 -23.10 -23.09 4.91
CA GLU A 261 -23.72 -21.99 5.65
C GLU A 261 -23.02 -21.73 6.99
N GLU A 262 -22.67 -22.77 7.73
CA GLU A 262 -21.96 -22.68 9.00
C GLU A 262 -20.54 -22.09 8.81
N GLU A 263 -19.80 -22.57 7.82
CA GLU A 263 -18.44 -22.09 7.57
C GLU A 263 -18.42 -20.64 7.05
N ILE A 264 -19.33 -20.29 6.13
CA ILE A 264 -19.47 -18.90 5.66
C ILE A 264 -19.88 -17.98 6.81
N LYS A 265 -20.84 -18.40 7.64
CA LYS A 265 -21.27 -17.63 8.80
C LYS A 265 -20.12 -17.38 9.76
N LYS A 266 -19.33 -18.39 10.10
CA LYS A 266 -18.13 -18.29 10.94
C LYS A 266 -17.11 -17.33 10.35
N ASN A 267 -16.85 -17.41 9.05
CA ASN A 267 -15.91 -16.53 8.36
C ASN A 267 -16.40 -15.06 8.34
N LEU A 268 -17.70 -14.84 8.13
CA LEU A 268 -18.31 -13.53 8.21
C LEU A 268 -18.27 -12.96 9.64
N GLU A 269 -18.54 -13.78 10.66
CA GLU A 269 -18.45 -13.39 12.07
C GLU A 269 -17.02 -12.96 12.41
N LEU A 270 -16.02 -13.76 12.07
CA LEU A 270 -14.62 -13.43 12.28
C LEU A 270 -14.19 -12.14 11.56
N ARG A 271 -14.65 -11.91 10.33
CA ARG A 271 -14.37 -10.71 9.55
C ARG A 271 -15.00 -9.46 10.20
N LYS A 272 -16.27 -9.56 10.58
CA LYS A 272 -16.97 -8.49 11.29
C LYS A 272 -16.40 -8.21 12.68
N GLU A 273 -16.02 -9.23 13.43
CA GLU A 273 -15.39 -9.06 14.74
C GLU A 273 -14.07 -8.29 14.63
N ARG A 274 -13.24 -8.62 13.65
CA ARG A 274 -12.00 -7.89 13.39
C ARG A 274 -12.27 -6.41 13.03
N GLN A 275 -13.21 -6.17 12.12
CA GLN A 275 -13.57 -4.81 11.72
C GLN A 275 -14.09 -3.99 12.92
N ILE A 276 -15.04 -4.54 13.68
CA ILE A 276 -15.59 -3.88 14.88
C ILE A 276 -14.49 -3.61 15.91
N GLU A 277 -13.54 -4.54 16.05
CA GLU A 277 -12.43 -4.37 16.98
C GLU A 277 -11.48 -3.27 16.53
N GLU A 278 -11.15 -3.20 15.24
CA GLU A 278 -10.34 -2.13 14.67
C GLU A 278 -11.02 -0.76 14.85
N GLU A 279 -12.30 -0.66 14.51
CA GLU A 279 -13.10 0.55 14.71
C GLU A 279 -13.16 0.97 16.19
N TYR A 280 -13.33 0.00 17.08
CA TYR A 280 -13.35 0.25 18.52
C TYR A 280 -11.99 0.75 19.04
N VAL A 281 -10.87 0.15 18.60
CA VAL A 281 -9.52 0.61 18.95
C VAL A 281 -9.32 2.06 18.49
N LEU A 282 -9.68 2.36 17.24
CA LEU A 282 -9.57 3.72 16.69
C LEU A 282 -10.44 4.72 17.48
N ALA A 283 -11.68 4.35 17.81
CA ALA A 283 -12.57 5.20 18.61
C ALA A 283 -12.02 5.45 20.04
N CYS A 284 -11.37 4.46 20.65
CA CYS A 284 -10.70 4.64 21.93
C CYS A 284 -9.50 5.61 21.80
N LEU A 285 -8.68 5.46 20.76
CA LEU A 285 -7.55 6.34 20.49
C LEU A 285 -8.00 7.78 20.20
N ASP A 286 -9.05 7.96 19.38
CA ASP A 286 -9.64 9.27 19.11
C ASP A 286 -10.10 9.95 20.42
N LYS A 287 -10.70 9.19 21.35
CA LYS A 287 -11.09 9.71 22.67
C LYS A 287 -9.90 10.09 23.55
N VAL A 288 -8.82 9.33 23.51
CA VAL A 288 -7.58 9.70 24.24
C VAL A 288 -6.99 10.98 23.66
N MET A 289 -6.95 11.10 22.32
CA MET A 289 -6.46 12.30 21.63
C MET A 289 -7.28 13.55 22.00
N GLU A 290 -8.62 13.45 21.98
CA GLU A 290 -9.51 14.54 22.37
C GLU A 290 -9.25 15.03 23.82
N ASN A 291 -8.87 14.13 24.71
CA ASN A 291 -8.59 14.41 26.11
C ASN A 291 -7.14 14.87 26.36
N ALA A 292 -6.24 14.68 25.40
CA ALA A 292 -4.83 15.03 25.54
C ALA A 292 -4.52 16.43 25.00
N LYS A 293 -3.40 17.01 25.46
CA LYS A 293 -2.88 18.28 24.94
C LYS A 293 -1.46 18.07 24.48
N TYR A 294 -1.20 18.34 23.23
CA TYR A 294 0.11 18.27 22.58
C TYR A 294 0.10 19.14 21.30
N GLU A 295 1.28 19.54 20.86
CA GLU A 295 1.48 20.26 19.60
C GLU A 295 2.51 19.48 18.78
N ILE A 296 2.17 19.09 17.55
CA ILE A 296 3.06 18.36 16.65
C ILE A 296 3.72 19.38 15.72
N ASP A 297 5.04 19.31 15.63
CA ASP A 297 5.79 20.10 14.64
C ASP A 297 5.43 19.62 13.23
N GLU A 298 5.30 20.57 12.30
CA GLU A 298 4.88 20.29 10.92
C GLU A 298 5.86 19.37 10.20
N GLU A 299 7.15 19.46 10.53
CA GLU A 299 8.17 18.58 9.95
C GLU A 299 7.96 17.10 10.31
N ILE A 300 7.45 16.80 11.51
CA ILE A 300 7.11 15.43 11.90
C ILE A 300 5.93 14.90 11.05
N ILE A 301 4.96 15.79 10.77
CA ILE A 301 3.80 15.43 9.92
C ILE A 301 4.24 15.23 8.48
N ASN A 302 5.14 16.07 7.97
CA ASN A 302 5.68 15.96 6.62
C ASN A 302 6.46 14.64 6.44
N ASP A 303 7.35 14.31 7.37
CA ASP A 303 8.14 13.07 7.36
C ASP A 303 7.22 11.82 7.40
N GLU A 304 6.17 11.84 8.21
CA GLU A 304 5.19 10.75 8.24
C GLU A 304 4.35 10.69 6.95
N ALA A 305 4.01 11.83 6.35
CA ALA A 305 3.29 11.86 5.07
C ALA A 305 4.15 11.30 3.92
N GLU A 306 5.44 11.58 3.91
CA GLU A 306 6.37 10.96 2.97
C GLU A 306 6.47 9.45 3.18
N ARG A 307 6.48 8.95 4.42
CA ARG A 307 6.43 7.51 4.70
C ARG A 307 5.15 6.87 4.17
N ILE A 308 3.99 7.49 4.39
CA ILE A 308 2.71 7.01 3.85
C ILE A 308 2.76 6.97 2.31
N TYR A 309 3.36 7.97 1.67
CA TYR A 309 3.55 7.99 0.24
C TYR A 309 4.42 6.81 -0.25
N HIS A 310 5.52 6.51 0.43
CA HIS A 310 6.36 5.36 0.10
C HIS A 310 5.63 4.03 0.29
N GLU A 311 4.93 3.83 1.41
CA GLU A 311 4.09 2.64 1.65
C GLU A 311 3.02 2.48 0.56
N PHE A 312 2.43 3.58 0.10
CA PHE A 312 1.46 3.59 -1.00
C PHE A 312 2.10 3.19 -2.33
N SER A 313 3.28 3.74 -2.64
CA SER A 313 4.05 3.42 -3.85
C SER A 313 4.43 1.93 -3.90
N GLU A 314 4.91 1.36 -2.79
CA GLU A 314 5.23 -0.07 -2.69
C GLU A 314 4.00 -0.94 -2.90
N ARG A 315 2.86 -0.57 -2.30
CA ARG A 315 1.59 -1.30 -2.47
C ARG A 315 1.11 -1.29 -3.92
N LEU A 316 1.23 -0.16 -4.61
CA LEU A 316 0.93 -0.06 -6.04
C LEU A 316 1.85 -0.97 -6.86
N SER A 317 3.14 -0.97 -6.54
CA SER A 317 4.13 -1.82 -7.22
C SER A 317 3.81 -3.31 -7.06
N MET A 318 3.39 -3.75 -5.87
CA MET A 318 2.91 -5.13 -5.63
C MET A 318 1.67 -5.50 -6.46
N GLN A 319 0.85 -4.51 -6.83
CA GLN A 319 -0.31 -4.67 -7.71
C GLN A 319 0.02 -4.54 -9.20
N GLY A 320 1.31 -4.41 -9.53
CA GLY A 320 1.79 -4.27 -10.91
C GLY A 320 1.63 -2.88 -11.50
N MET A 321 1.41 -1.85 -10.67
CA MET A 321 1.29 -0.46 -11.10
C MET A 321 2.46 0.37 -10.54
N ASP A 322 3.13 1.11 -11.41
CA ASP A 322 4.15 2.09 -11.03
C ASP A 322 3.50 3.40 -10.57
N ILE A 323 4.06 4.01 -9.52
CA ILE A 323 3.59 5.29 -8.97
C ILE A 323 3.60 6.42 -10.00
N GLU A 324 4.58 6.46 -10.91
CA GLU A 324 4.62 7.48 -11.97
C GLU A 324 3.44 7.35 -12.94
N ASN A 325 3.05 6.11 -13.29
CA ASN A 325 1.89 5.85 -14.11
C ASN A 325 0.59 6.22 -13.39
N TYR A 326 0.49 5.91 -12.09
CA TYR A 326 -0.64 6.34 -11.27
C TYR A 326 -0.79 7.87 -11.26
N LEU A 327 0.31 8.62 -11.03
CA LEU A 327 0.29 10.07 -11.03
C LEU A 327 -0.11 10.65 -12.40
N LYS A 328 0.34 10.04 -13.51
CA LYS A 328 -0.08 10.43 -14.87
C LYS A 328 -1.58 10.20 -15.10
N ILE A 329 -2.11 9.04 -14.72
CA ILE A 329 -3.53 8.70 -14.90
C ILE A 329 -4.43 9.61 -14.07
N THR A 330 -4.02 9.91 -12.84
CA THR A 330 -4.78 10.78 -11.93
C THR A 330 -4.53 12.27 -12.16
N ASN A 331 -3.65 12.62 -13.09
CA ASN A 331 -3.20 14.00 -13.36
C ASN A 331 -2.78 14.74 -12.07
N SER A 332 -2.03 14.04 -11.21
CA SER A 332 -1.54 14.52 -9.91
C SER A 332 -0.02 14.61 -9.89
N THR A 333 0.54 15.25 -8.85
CA THR A 333 1.98 15.29 -8.59
C THR A 333 2.30 14.61 -7.26
N LYS A 334 3.58 14.26 -7.04
CA LYS A 334 4.06 13.70 -5.78
C LYS A 334 3.70 14.63 -4.61
N GLU A 335 3.98 15.92 -4.76
CA GLU A 335 3.75 16.94 -3.73
C GLU A 335 2.27 17.06 -3.38
N ALA A 336 1.39 17.07 -4.40
CA ALA A 336 -0.05 17.13 -4.19
C ALA A 336 -0.58 15.88 -3.47
N LEU A 337 -0.05 14.72 -3.79
CA LEU A 337 -0.44 13.46 -3.14
C LEU A 337 0.05 13.41 -1.69
N ILE A 338 1.29 13.84 -1.41
CA ILE A 338 1.82 13.95 -0.04
C ILE A 338 0.96 14.94 0.78
N GLU A 339 0.58 16.09 0.20
CA GLU A 339 -0.27 17.07 0.89
C GLU A 339 -1.64 16.48 1.26
N GLN A 340 -2.22 15.65 0.39
CA GLN A 340 -3.47 14.93 0.68
C GLN A 340 -3.31 13.88 1.80
N MET A 341 -2.09 13.36 2.00
CA MET A 341 -1.80 12.38 3.05
C MET A 341 -1.52 13.01 4.42
N LYS A 342 -1.25 14.33 4.51
CA LYS A 342 -0.94 15.02 5.78
C LYS A 342 -1.99 14.85 6.88
N PRO A 343 -3.31 14.91 6.62
CA PRO A 343 -4.30 14.66 7.66
C PRO A 343 -4.18 13.28 8.30
N ASP A 344 -3.96 12.25 7.49
CA ASP A 344 -3.77 10.87 7.96
C ASP A 344 -2.43 10.72 8.67
N ALA A 345 -1.37 11.33 8.16
CA ALA A 345 -0.06 11.40 8.81
C ALA A 345 -0.17 12.03 10.20
N LYS A 346 -0.84 13.17 10.32
CA LYS A 346 -1.08 13.83 11.59
C LYS A 346 -1.84 12.92 12.57
N LYS A 347 -2.86 12.23 12.10
CA LYS A 347 -3.65 11.27 12.91
C LYS A 347 -2.78 10.11 13.38
N ARG A 348 -1.97 9.53 12.48
CA ARG A 348 -1.06 8.42 12.77
C ARG A 348 0.01 8.80 13.81
N VAL A 349 0.64 9.96 13.64
CA VAL A 349 1.59 10.51 14.62
C VAL A 349 0.90 10.76 15.96
N SER A 350 -0.31 11.32 15.97
CA SER A 350 -1.07 11.58 17.19
C SER A 350 -1.38 10.30 17.97
N TYR A 351 -1.77 9.22 17.27
CA TYR A 351 -2.00 7.92 17.90
C TYR A 351 -0.74 7.40 18.57
N ARG A 352 0.39 7.43 17.84
CA ARG A 352 1.69 7.01 18.39
C ARG A 352 2.05 7.81 19.64
N LEU A 353 1.91 9.14 19.59
CA LEU A 353 2.20 10.03 20.71
C LEU A 353 1.39 9.72 21.97
N VAL A 354 0.07 9.52 21.84
CA VAL A 354 -0.77 9.24 23.01
C VAL A 354 -0.53 7.86 23.59
N VAL A 355 -0.24 6.87 22.75
CA VAL A 355 0.10 5.51 23.21
C VAL A 355 1.44 5.49 23.91
N ASP A 356 2.47 6.15 23.37
CA ASP A 356 3.77 6.33 24.01
C ASP A 356 3.64 7.00 25.37
N ALA A 357 2.90 8.10 25.44
CA ALA A 357 2.68 8.82 26.69
C ALA A 357 1.96 7.96 27.74
N VAL A 358 1.03 7.10 27.32
CA VAL A 358 0.39 6.12 28.24
C VAL A 358 1.40 5.09 28.70
N ALA A 359 2.24 4.56 27.79
CA ALA A 359 3.27 3.59 28.14
C ALA A 359 4.27 4.14 29.16
N GLU A 360 4.68 5.40 28.98
CA GLU A 360 5.57 6.09 29.93
C GLU A 360 4.89 6.34 31.29
N LYS A 361 3.68 6.85 31.28
CA LYS A 361 2.93 7.18 32.49
C LYS A 361 2.60 5.95 33.36
N GLU A 362 2.29 4.83 32.72
CA GLU A 362 2.03 3.56 33.41
C GLU A 362 3.32 2.77 33.71
N GLY A 363 4.48 3.28 33.28
CA GLY A 363 5.79 2.65 33.52
C GLY A 363 5.93 1.27 32.89
N ILE A 364 5.32 1.10 31.70
CA ILE A 364 5.29 -0.20 31.01
C ILE A 364 6.70 -0.59 30.58
N LYS A 365 7.10 -1.79 30.98
CA LYS A 365 8.38 -2.40 30.62
C LYS A 365 8.15 -3.77 29.99
N VAL A 366 9.04 -4.13 29.11
CA VAL A 366 9.16 -5.48 28.56
C VAL A 366 10.34 -6.15 29.21
N THR A 367 10.15 -7.35 29.75
CA THR A 367 11.25 -8.11 30.35
C THR A 367 12.04 -8.84 29.25
N PRO A 368 13.34 -9.11 29.45
CA PRO A 368 14.12 -9.87 28.47
C PRO A 368 13.51 -11.23 28.11
N ALA A 369 12.86 -11.88 29.08
CA ALA A 369 12.18 -13.17 28.84
C ALA A 369 10.95 -13.04 27.96
N GLU A 370 10.18 -11.95 28.10
CA GLU A 370 9.03 -11.66 27.22
C GLU A 370 9.51 -11.36 25.80
N LEU A 371 10.57 -10.56 25.67
CA LEU A 371 11.15 -10.22 24.36
C LEU A 371 11.66 -11.47 23.63
N GLU A 372 12.41 -12.32 24.31
CA GLU A 372 12.93 -13.56 23.71
C GLU A 372 11.80 -14.51 23.30
N LYS A 373 10.73 -14.61 24.10
CA LYS A 373 9.54 -15.39 23.75
C LYS A 373 8.85 -14.85 22.50
N GLU A 374 8.72 -13.52 22.37
CA GLU A 374 8.09 -12.92 21.19
C GLU A 374 8.96 -13.11 19.94
N ILE A 375 10.27 -12.92 20.05
CA ILE A 375 11.22 -13.19 18.96
C ILE A 375 11.08 -14.65 18.50
N THR A 376 11.02 -15.60 19.44
CA THR A 376 10.86 -17.03 19.12
C THR A 376 9.56 -17.30 18.37
N LYS A 377 8.44 -16.73 18.83
CA LYS A 377 7.15 -16.84 18.15
C LYS A 377 7.19 -16.27 16.71
N MET A 378 7.87 -15.13 16.53
CA MET A 378 8.01 -14.52 15.18
C MET A 378 8.86 -15.41 14.28
N ILE A 379 9.95 -15.96 14.75
CA ILE A 379 10.82 -16.89 14.02
C ILE A 379 10.01 -18.12 13.58
N GLU A 380 9.26 -18.72 14.49
CA GLU A 380 8.42 -19.91 14.22
C GLU A 380 7.30 -19.59 13.20
N ARG A 381 6.65 -18.43 13.35
CA ARG A 381 5.54 -18.00 12.46
C ARG A 381 5.99 -17.76 11.03
N TYR A 382 7.16 -17.13 10.84
CA TYR A 382 7.65 -16.74 9.51
C TYR A 382 8.64 -17.74 8.91
N GLY A 383 9.13 -18.71 9.68
CA GLY A 383 10.09 -19.70 9.22
C GLY A 383 11.46 -19.11 8.87
N ILE A 384 11.88 -18.02 9.55
CA ILE A 384 13.13 -17.29 9.29
C ILE A 384 14.07 -17.40 10.48
N THR A 385 15.35 -17.05 10.28
CA THR A 385 16.33 -16.98 11.36
C THR A 385 16.19 -15.69 12.19
N LYS A 386 16.83 -15.65 13.37
CA LYS A 386 16.87 -14.45 14.22
C LYS A 386 17.57 -13.29 13.51
N GLU A 387 18.64 -13.58 12.78
CA GLU A 387 19.41 -12.60 12.02
C GLU A 387 18.55 -11.98 10.90
N GLU A 388 17.83 -12.81 10.16
CA GLU A 388 16.89 -12.33 9.12
C GLU A 388 15.74 -11.51 9.72
N LEU A 389 15.20 -11.92 10.87
CA LEU A 389 14.17 -11.16 11.58
C LEU A 389 14.69 -9.77 11.97
N ILE A 390 15.88 -9.69 12.58
CA ILE A 390 16.48 -8.41 12.98
C ILE A 390 16.79 -7.55 11.76
N GLN A 391 17.25 -8.14 10.66
CA GLN A 391 17.50 -7.40 9.42
C GLN A 391 16.20 -6.79 8.85
N ASN A 392 15.07 -7.51 8.94
CA ASN A 392 13.78 -7.04 8.45
C ASN A 392 13.12 -6.01 9.37
N VAL A 393 13.28 -6.15 10.70
CA VAL A 393 12.62 -5.28 11.69
C VAL A 393 13.52 -4.12 12.12
N GLY A 394 14.83 -4.22 11.88
CA GLY A 394 15.84 -3.23 12.21
C GLY A 394 16.61 -3.54 13.51
N SER A 395 15.95 -3.83 14.62
CA SER A 395 16.62 -4.17 15.88
C SER A 395 15.70 -4.87 16.88
N GLU A 396 16.30 -5.45 17.95
CA GLU A 396 15.53 -6.01 19.08
C GLU A 396 14.78 -4.92 19.86
N GLU A 397 15.35 -3.72 19.94
CA GLU A 397 14.71 -2.55 20.57
C GLU A 397 13.43 -2.13 19.85
N ALA A 398 13.36 -2.30 18.53
CA ALA A 398 12.13 -2.03 17.76
C ALA A 398 11.02 -3.03 18.14
N ILE A 399 11.36 -4.30 18.34
CA ILE A 399 10.42 -5.34 18.80
C ILE A 399 9.97 -5.03 20.24
N GLU A 400 10.90 -4.67 21.13
CA GLU A 400 10.58 -4.26 22.50
C GLU A 400 9.64 -3.05 22.52
N TYR A 401 9.88 -2.06 21.68
CA TYR A 401 9.04 -0.88 21.53
C TYR A 401 7.62 -1.26 21.10
N ASP A 402 7.47 -2.11 20.07
CA ASP A 402 6.17 -2.58 19.60
C ASP A 402 5.40 -3.33 20.69
N MET A 403 6.08 -4.21 21.43
CA MET A 403 5.49 -4.92 22.59
C MET A 403 5.02 -3.94 23.67
N ARG A 404 5.81 -2.89 23.95
CA ARG A 404 5.44 -1.85 24.91
C ARG A 404 4.20 -1.09 24.45
N MET A 405 4.11 -0.77 23.16
CA MET A 405 2.94 -0.11 22.58
C MET A 405 1.70 -1.00 22.63
N LYS A 406 1.84 -2.29 22.33
CA LYS A 406 0.73 -3.26 22.45
C LYS A 406 0.20 -3.32 23.89
N LYS A 407 1.07 -3.38 24.90
CA LYS A 407 0.66 -3.34 26.31
C LYS A 407 -0.06 -2.03 26.68
N ALA A 408 0.36 -0.90 26.16
CA ALA A 408 -0.30 0.38 26.37
C ALA A 408 -1.71 0.41 25.73
N LEU A 409 -1.84 -0.13 24.52
CA LEU A 409 -3.13 -0.28 23.85
C LEU A 409 -4.12 -1.13 24.65
N VAL A 410 -3.65 -2.18 25.34
CA VAL A 410 -4.51 -2.97 26.25
C VAL A 410 -5.09 -2.09 27.36
N ILE A 411 -4.34 -1.17 27.91
CA ILE A 411 -4.83 -0.25 28.94
C ILE A 411 -5.88 0.71 28.38
N ILE A 412 -5.67 1.20 27.16
CA ILE A 412 -6.58 2.13 26.49
C ILE A 412 -7.87 1.44 26.06
N THR A 413 -7.77 0.23 25.51
CA THR A 413 -8.91 -0.45 24.88
C THR A 413 -9.58 -1.47 25.81
N GLY A 414 -8.88 -1.98 26.80
CA GLY A 414 -9.33 -3.11 27.62
C GLY A 414 -9.32 -4.44 26.86
N ILE A 415 -8.81 -4.49 25.62
CA ILE A 415 -8.72 -5.72 24.83
C ILE A 415 -7.35 -6.34 25.09
N ASN A 416 -7.36 -7.54 25.65
CA ASN A 416 -6.14 -8.33 25.80
C ASN A 416 -6.17 -9.44 24.74
N LYS A 417 -5.32 -9.33 23.74
CA LYS A 417 -5.07 -10.42 22.77
C LYS A 417 -3.90 -11.23 23.33
N GLU A 418 -4.22 -12.30 24.03
CA GLU A 418 -3.26 -13.39 24.19
C GLU A 418 -3.35 -14.23 22.91
N ASP A 419 -2.42 -14.03 21.98
CA ASP A 419 -2.22 -14.89 20.82
C ASP A 419 -1.55 -16.21 21.20
#